data_ae3e0f320c57bb04ab7bf7471adde705
#
_entry.id   ae3e0f320c57bb04ab7bf7471adde705
#
_cell.length_a   1.000
_cell.length_b   1.000
_cell.length_c   1.000
_cell.angle_alpha   90.00
_cell.angle_beta   90.00
_cell.angle_gamma   90.00
#
_symmetry.space_group_name_H-M   'P 1'
#
loop_
_entity.id
_entity.type
_entity.pdbx_description
1 polymer ?
#
loop_
_entity_poly.entity_id
_entity_poly.type
_entity_poly.pdbx_seq_one_letter_code
_entity_poly.pdbx_strand_id
1 'polypeptide(L)'
;LIVNVPSYSETMELMKELDYSPDYKHIPRVLVASHLPNNDREIPSFLSQKIGTFIMGLPSALETLERANAGQAKACVFTSAASDPALDDTNTLTAGLIEKNWPQVITVMTCSRSETLGNLSTFGIDGGISTTDLQMGLLVQELEDPGIYKVYSELSSNSGGNQIYISHSKVGSWGENTQSFSFGSLKIAATQLNLPVEILGIQKTTNEKPVLNPENKLLLGSADHIVYMARKRFDWLGNSSKILEKIKKLT
;
A
#
# COMPACT_ATOMS: atom_id res chain seq x y z
N LEU A 1 -11.48 0.91 8.27
CA LEU A 1 -11.29 0.72 9.70
C LEU A 1 -9.84 1.05 10.05
N ILE A 2 -9.62 1.74 11.16
CA ILE A 2 -8.29 2.08 11.68
C ILE A 2 -8.21 1.49 13.08
N VAL A 3 -7.16 0.73 13.32
CA VAL A 3 -6.94 0.02 14.57
C VAL A 3 -5.73 0.59 15.29
N ASN A 4 -5.94 0.97 16.51
CA ASN A 4 -5.02 1.64 17.43
C ASN A 4 -4.72 3.11 17.07
N VAL A 5 -4.20 3.82 18.05
CA VAL A 5 -3.82 5.24 17.97
C VAL A 5 -2.49 5.39 18.69
N PRO A 6 -1.35 5.13 18.03
CA PRO A 6 -0.05 5.24 18.69
C PRO A 6 0.24 6.68 19.09
N SER A 7 -0.12 7.64 18.24
CA SER A 7 -0.12 9.07 18.56
C SER A 7 -1.19 9.81 17.77
N TYR A 8 -1.66 10.94 18.28
CA TYR A 8 -2.63 11.77 17.57
C TYR A 8 -2.04 12.41 16.32
N SER A 9 -0.76 12.76 16.33
CA SER A 9 -0.08 13.35 15.18
C SER A 9 0.04 12.36 14.02
N GLU A 10 0.49 11.13 14.27
CA GLU A 10 0.61 10.09 13.25
C GLU A 10 -0.76 9.71 12.69
N THR A 11 -1.77 9.59 13.57
CA THR A 11 -3.14 9.32 13.11
C THR A 11 -3.67 10.45 12.24
N MET A 12 -3.36 11.71 12.55
CA MET A 12 -3.76 12.85 11.73
C MET A 12 -3.07 12.85 10.37
N GLU A 13 -1.78 12.51 10.30
CA GLU A 13 -1.08 12.38 9.01
C GLU A 13 -1.69 11.25 8.16
N LEU A 14 -2.01 10.10 8.76
CA LEU A 14 -2.75 9.05 8.05
C LEU A 14 -4.10 9.57 7.51
N MET A 15 -4.85 10.36 8.31
CA MET A 15 -6.11 10.94 7.84
C MET A 15 -5.91 11.87 6.65
N LYS A 16 -4.87 12.71 6.66
CA LYS A 16 -4.53 13.60 5.54
C LYS A 16 -4.20 12.82 4.27
N GLU A 17 -3.37 11.78 4.37
CA GLU A 17 -3.04 10.93 3.22
C GLU A 17 -4.28 10.20 2.66
N LEU A 18 -5.18 9.74 3.53
CA LEU A 18 -6.45 9.17 3.10
C LEU A 18 -7.39 10.20 2.44
N ASP A 19 -7.35 11.47 2.87
CA ASP A 19 -8.12 12.56 2.23
C ASP A 19 -7.64 12.85 0.80
N TYR A 20 -6.36 12.68 0.53
CA TYR A 20 -5.79 12.85 -0.80
C TYR A 20 -5.99 11.62 -1.70
N SER A 21 -6.17 10.44 -1.13
CA SER A 21 -6.33 9.21 -1.91
C SER A 21 -7.65 9.17 -2.67
N PRO A 22 -7.64 9.04 -4.01
CA PRO A 22 -8.87 8.93 -4.80
C PRO A 22 -9.77 7.78 -4.36
N ASP A 23 -9.16 6.69 -3.88
CA ASP A 23 -9.84 5.44 -3.53
C ASP A 23 -10.44 5.46 -2.12
N TYR A 24 -9.96 6.35 -1.23
CA TYR A 24 -10.33 6.35 0.19
C TYR A 24 -10.89 7.67 0.72
N LYS A 25 -10.75 8.78 0.01
CA LYS A 25 -11.15 10.13 0.48
C LYS A 25 -12.63 10.27 0.87
N HIS A 26 -13.51 9.48 0.27
CA HIS A 26 -14.96 9.55 0.50
C HIS A 26 -15.48 8.40 1.39
N ILE A 27 -14.58 7.54 1.88
CA ILE A 27 -14.97 6.39 2.70
C ILE A 27 -15.09 6.82 4.16
N PRO A 28 -16.22 6.54 4.82
CA PRO A 28 -16.36 6.77 6.25
C PRO A 28 -15.29 6.03 7.04
N ARG A 29 -14.79 6.66 8.09
CA ARG A 29 -13.69 6.15 8.91
C ARG A 29 -14.19 5.77 10.29
N VAL A 30 -13.85 4.57 10.71
CA VAL A 30 -14.09 4.08 12.07
C VAL A 30 -12.75 3.83 12.72
N LEU A 31 -12.56 4.36 13.92
CA LEU A 31 -11.38 4.15 14.74
C LEU A 31 -11.72 3.20 15.88
N VAL A 32 -10.89 2.19 16.09
CA VAL A 32 -10.99 1.23 17.20
C VAL A 32 -9.68 1.25 18.00
N ALA A 33 -9.79 1.43 19.31
CA ALA A 33 -8.62 1.36 20.19
C ALA A 33 -9.03 0.90 21.58
N SER A 34 -8.14 0.18 22.28
CA SER A 34 -8.32 -0.18 23.69
C SER A 34 -8.03 0.98 24.64
N HIS A 35 -7.16 1.88 24.23
CA HIS A 35 -6.79 3.10 24.96
C HIS A 35 -6.38 4.18 23.95
N LEU A 36 -6.43 5.42 24.38
CA LEU A 36 -5.95 6.58 23.63
C LEU A 36 -4.60 7.06 24.21
N PRO A 37 -3.80 7.79 23.43
CA PRO A 37 -2.60 8.45 23.92
C PRO A 37 -2.91 9.27 25.17
N ASN A 38 -1.95 9.37 26.09
CA ASN A 38 -2.06 10.09 27.37
C ASN A 38 -3.18 9.58 28.30
N ASN A 39 -3.75 8.40 28.06
CA ASN A 39 -4.94 7.89 28.75
C ASN A 39 -6.18 8.81 28.64
N ASP A 40 -6.28 9.54 27.54
CA ASP A 40 -7.45 10.36 27.25
C ASP A 40 -8.71 9.49 27.14
N ARG A 41 -9.86 10.04 27.53
CA ARG A 41 -11.15 9.34 27.45
C ARG A 41 -11.86 9.58 26.10
N GLU A 42 -11.50 10.66 25.43
CA GLU A 42 -12.11 11.10 24.19
C GLU A 42 -11.03 11.49 23.18
N ILE A 43 -11.32 11.28 21.90
CA ILE A 43 -10.44 11.74 20.84
C ILE A 43 -10.51 13.28 20.71
N PRO A 44 -9.38 13.96 20.49
CA PRO A 44 -9.36 15.40 20.31
C PRO A 44 -10.29 15.87 19.17
N SER A 45 -10.87 17.04 19.31
CA SER A 45 -11.84 17.61 18.35
C SER A 45 -11.31 17.71 16.93
N PHE A 46 -10.01 18.02 16.76
CA PHE A 46 -9.39 18.11 15.43
C PHE A 46 -9.33 16.75 14.73
N LEU A 47 -9.23 15.65 15.49
CA LEU A 47 -9.21 14.29 14.95
C LEU A 47 -10.64 13.76 14.75
N SER A 48 -11.57 14.08 15.68
CA SER A 48 -12.97 13.64 15.60
C SER A 48 -13.69 14.18 14.35
N GLN A 49 -13.28 15.34 13.82
CA GLN A 49 -13.79 15.88 12.56
C GLN A 49 -13.43 15.03 11.33
N LYS A 50 -12.39 14.24 11.42
CA LYS A 50 -11.90 13.36 10.34
C LYS A 50 -12.33 11.90 10.50
N ILE A 51 -12.77 11.53 11.70
CA ILE A 51 -13.20 10.19 12.06
C ILE A 51 -14.71 10.22 12.32
N GLY A 52 -15.46 9.42 11.56
CA GLY A 52 -16.92 9.38 11.72
C GLY A 52 -17.36 8.72 13.03
N THR A 53 -16.64 7.69 13.47
CA THR A 53 -17.00 6.91 14.66
C THR A 53 -15.74 6.45 15.39
N PHE A 54 -15.75 6.57 16.73
CA PHE A 54 -14.74 6.01 17.61
C PHE A 54 -15.35 4.92 18.48
N ILE A 55 -14.73 3.77 18.54
CA ILE A 55 -15.13 2.63 19.39
C ILE A 55 -14.01 2.30 20.34
N MET A 56 -14.24 2.55 21.60
CA MET A 56 -13.32 2.09 22.64
C MET A 56 -13.61 0.63 22.95
N GLY A 57 -12.58 -0.20 22.88
CA GLY A 57 -12.65 -1.64 23.13
C GLY A 57 -11.39 -2.35 22.70
N LEU A 58 -11.24 -3.60 23.15
CA LEU A 58 -10.10 -4.43 22.79
C LEU A 58 -10.19 -4.81 21.32
N PRO A 59 -9.25 -4.39 20.44
CA PRO A 59 -9.33 -4.68 19.01
C PRO A 59 -9.30 -6.18 18.67
N SER A 60 -8.64 -7.00 19.50
CA SER A 60 -8.61 -8.47 19.34
C SER A 60 -9.89 -9.18 19.82
N ALA A 61 -10.88 -8.45 20.31
CA ALA A 61 -12.19 -9.03 20.64
C ALA A 61 -13.13 -8.95 19.43
N LEU A 62 -13.67 -10.09 19.00
CA LEU A 62 -14.56 -10.16 17.83
C LEU A 62 -15.77 -9.22 17.97
N GLU A 63 -16.38 -9.16 19.16
CA GLU A 63 -17.49 -8.25 19.45
C GLU A 63 -17.15 -6.78 19.17
N THR A 64 -15.91 -6.36 19.49
CA THR A 64 -15.45 -4.99 19.20
C THR A 64 -15.37 -4.74 17.69
N LEU A 65 -14.86 -5.71 16.94
CA LEU A 65 -14.76 -5.64 15.48
C LEU A 65 -16.15 -5.66 14.82
N GLU A 66 -17.09 -6.45 15.34
CA GLU A 66 -18.48 -6.47 14.87
C GLU A 66 -19.18 -5.13 15.14
N ARG A 67 -19.02 -4.53 16.32
CA ARG A 67 -19.51 -3.18 16.64
C ARG A 67 -18.90 -2.11 15.70
N ALA A 68 -17.67 -2.31 15.28
CA ALA A 68 -16.99 -1.46 14.30
C ALA A 68 -17.41 -1.74 12.86
N ASN A 69 -18.29 -2.71 12.64
CA ASN A 69 -18.75 -3.15 11.34
C ASN A 69 -17.58 -3.56 10.41
N ALA A 70 -16.59 -4.26 10.96
CA ALA A 70 -15.34 -4.61 10.28
C ALA A 70 -15.59 -5.38 8.98
N GLY A 71 -16.62 -6.25 8.94
CA GLY A 71 -16.96 -7.04 7.74
C GLY A 71 -17.46 -6.22 6.54
N GLN A 72 -17.83 -4.96 6.75
CA GLN A 72 -18.22 -4.03 5.68
C GLN A 72 -17.10 -3.03 5.34
N ALA A 73 -15.95 -3.13 6.02
CA ALA A 73 -14.82 -2.25 5.74
C ALA A 73 -14.21 -2.58 4.37
N LYS A 74 -13.86 -1.56 3.61
CA LYS A 74 -13.06 -1.73 2.38
C LYS A 74 -11.63 -2.15 2.72
N ALA A 75 -11.10 -1.58 3.80
CA ALA A 75 -9.77 -1.89 4.29
C ALA A 75 -9.67 -1.68 5.80
N CYS A 76 -8.73 -2.38 6.41
CA CYS A 76 -8.34 -2.22 7.80
C CYS A 76 -6.85 -1.87 7.89
N VAL A 77 -6.55 -0.75 8.54
CA VAL A 77 -5.18 -0.26 8.75
C VAL A 77 -4.85 -0.41 10.22
N PHE A 78 -3.78 -1.13 10.51
CA PHE A 78 -3.25 -1.31 11.85
C PHE A 78 -2.02 -0.42 12.03
N THR A 79 -2.05 0.41 13.05
CA THR A 79 -0.94 1.30 13.37
C THR A 79 -0.18 0.78 14.59
N SER A 80 1.15 0.78 14.51
CA SER A 80 2.07 0.41 15.59
C SER A 80 2.96 1.58 15.96
N ALA A 81 3.38 1.65 17.20
CA ALA A 81 4.38 2.59 17.67
C ALA A 81 5.72 1.90 17.87
N ALA A 82 6.80 2.52 17.46
CA ALA A 82 8.15 2.02 17.72
C ALA A 82 8.46 1.88 19.24
N SER A 83 7.76 2.67 20.06
CA SER A 83 7.85 2.62 21.52
C SER A 83 7.08 1.45 22.17
N ASP A 84 6.22 0.77 21.42
CA ASP A 84 5.40 -0.33 21.94
C ASP A 84 5.40 -1.53 20.97
N PRO A 85 6.44 -2.36 20.99
CA PRO A 85 6.53 -3.55 20.15
C PRO A 85 5.43 -4.60 20.43
N ALA A 86 4.77 -4.57 21.58
CA ALA A 86 3.67 -5.49 21.89
C ALA A 86 2.42 -5.22 21.04
N LEU A 87 2.29 -4.01 20.50
CA LEU A 87 1.22 -3.69 19.54
C LEU A 87 1.35 -4.51 18.26
N ASP A 88 2.55 -4.86 17.80
CA ASP A 88 2.74 -5.69 16.62
C ASP A 88 2.06 -7.05 16.79
N ASP A 89 2.21 -7.68 17.95
CA ASP A 89 1.60 -8.99 18.23
C ASP A 89 0.07 -8.89 18.32
N THR A 90 -0.44 -7.86 18.99
CA THR A 90 -1.88 -7.60 19.08
C THR A 90 -2.48 -7.27 17.72
N ASN A 91 -1.80 -6.47 16.91
CA ASN A 91 -2.23 -6.12 15.56
C ASN A 91 -2.25 -7.36 14.66
N THR A 92 -1.20 -8.20 14.72
CA THR A 92 -1.13 -9.44 13.94
C THR A 92 -2.29 -10.38 14.31
N LEU A 93 -2.57 -10.56 15.60
CA LEU A 93 -3.69 -11.36 16.06
C LEU A 93 -5.03 -10.79 15.57
N THR A 94 -5.22 -9.48 15.68
CA THR A 94 -6.46 -8.81 15.27
C THR A 94 -6.65 -8.89 13.75
N ALA A 95 -5.59 -8.69 12.97
CA ALA A 95 -5.61 -8.82 11.52
C ALA A 95 -5.95 -10.26 11.11
N GLY A 96 -5.34 -11.27 11.75
CA GLY A 96 -5.68 -12.68 11.52
C GLY A 96 -7.15 -13.02 11.85
N LEU A 97 -7.75 -12.36 12.84
CA LEU A 97 -9.19 -12.50 13.13
C LEU A 97 -10.04 -11.90 12.01
N ILE A 98 -9.64 -10.76 11.44
CA ILE A 98 -10.33 -10.14 10.31
C ILE A 98 -10.23 -11.03 9.08
N GLU A 99 -9.03 -11.49 8.73
CA GLU A 99 -8.81 -12.42 7.61
C GLU A 99 -9.65 -13.68 7.72
N LYS A 100 -9.72 -14.26 8.92
CA LYS A 100 -10.51 -15.46 9.16
C LYS A 100 -12.03 -15.26 8.98
N ASN A 101 -12.55 -14.12 9.44
CA ASN A 101 -14.00 -13.88 9.47
C ASN A 101 -14.49 -13.07 8.26
N TRP A 102 -13.63 -12.23 7.67
CA TRP A 102 -13.96 -11.31 6.57
C TRP A 102 -12.81 -11.19 5.57
N PRO A 103 -12.46 -12.26 4.84
CA PRO A 103 -11.27 -12.32 3.97
C PRO A 103 -11.33 -11.37 2.77
N GLN A 104 -12.47 -10.69 2.55
CA GLN A 104 -12.60 -9.64 1.53
C GLN A 104 -12.09 -8.28 1.98
N VAL A 105 -11.80 -8.09 3.27
CA VAL A 105 -11.32 -6.82 3.83
C VAL A 105 -9.81 -6.75 3.68
N ILE A 106 -9.33 -5.77 2.96
CA ILE A 106 -7.89 -5.56 2.77
C ILE A 106 -7.26 -5.20 4.13
N THR A 107 -6.24 -5.94 4.55
CA THR A 107 -5.52 -5.71 5.80
C THR A 107 -4.10 -5.24 5.55
N VAL A 108 -3.76 -4.08 6.13
CA VAL A 108 -2.40 -3.50 6.03
C VAL A 108 -1.96 -3.04 7.41
N MET A 109 -0.71 -3.32 7.78
CA MET A 109 -0.19 -2.90 9.07
C MET A 109 1.21 -2.27 9.01
N THR A 110 1.46 -1.35 9.92
CA THR A 110 2.83 -0.95 10.26
C THR A 110 3.38 -1.90 11.32
N CYS A 111 4.65 -2.27 11.18
CA CYS A 111 5.37 -3.10 12.15
C CYS A 111 6.57 -2.33 12.67
N SER A 112 6.79 -2.37 13.97
CA SER A 112 8.01 -1.85 14.58
C SER A 112 9.18 -2.81 14.42
N ARG A 113 8.89 -4.14 14.31
CA ARG A 113 9.88 -5.20 14.15
C ARG A 113 9.84 -5.79 12.75
N SER A 114 10.99 -5.89 12.10
CA SER A 114 11.14 -6.50 10.77
C SER A 114 10.71 -7.98 10.73
N GLU A 115 10.92 -8.70 11.82
CA GLU A 115 10.53 -10.11 11.97
C GLU A 115 9.01 -10.29 11.84
N THR A 116 8.23 -9.36 12.39
CA THR A 116 6.77 -9.38 12.24
C THR A 116 6.37 -9.28 10.78
N LEU A 117 7.02 -8.41 10.02
CA LEU A 117 6.74 -8.24 8.59
C LEU A 117 6.90 -9.55 7.80
N GLY A 118 7.95 -10.36 8.13
CA GLY A 118 8.19 -11.65 7.49
C GLY A 118 7.07 -12.68 7.72
N ASN A 119 6.31 -12.54 8.79
CA ASN A 119 5.27 -13.49 9.19
C ASN A 119 3.86 -13.11 8.72
N LEU A 120 3.65 -11.89 8.19
CA LEU A 120 2.30 -11.39 7.84
C LEU A 120 1.57 -12.30 6.86
N SER A 121 2.25 -12.79 5.84
CA SER A 121 1.64 -13.69 4.84
C SER A 121 1.13 -15.01 5.44
N THR A 122 1.75 -15.49 6.51
CA THR A 122 1.31 -16.70 7.24
C THR A 122 -0.06 -16.52 7.88
N PHE A 123 -0.40 -15.27 8.25
CA PHE A 123 -1.70 -14.90 8.81
C PHE A 123 -2.70 -14.40 7.78
N GLY A 124 -2.35 -14.44 6.49
CA GLY A 124 -3.20 -13.96 5.39
C GLY A 124 -3.21 -12.45 5.21
N ILE A 125 -2.42 -11.70 5.97
CA ILE A 125 -2.39 -10.23 5.95
C ILE A 125 -1.84 -9.74 4.61
N ASP A 126 -2.58 -8.84 3.93
CA ASP A 126 -2.29 -8.40 2.56
C ASP A 126 -1.01 -7.58 2.44
N GLY A 127 -0.65 -6.80 3.47
CA GLY A 127 0.53 -5.96 3.40
C GLY A 127 1.02 -5.42 4.73
N GLY A 128 2.30 -5.06 4.75
CA GLY A 128 2.92 -4.45 5.93
C GLY A 128 4.10 -3.56 5.59
N ILE A 129 4.41 -2.67 6.50
CA ILE A 129 5.54 -1.73 6.40
C ILE A 129 6.35 -1.82 7.69
N SER A 130 7.62 -2.21 7.60
CA SER A 130 8.57 -2.06 8.70
C SER A 130 9.03 -0.60 8.78
N THR A 131 8.58 0.10 9.81
CA THR A 131 8.95 1.51 10.00
C THR A 131 10.44 1.66 10.31
N THR A 132 11.01 0.75 11.09
CA THR A 132 12.44 0.77 11.44
C THR A 132 13.32 0.56 10.22
N ASP A 133 13.04 -0.45 9.39
CA ASP A 133 13.85 -0.73 8.19
C ASP A 133 13.79 0.43 7.21
N LEU A 134 12.58 0.97 6.98
CA LEU A 134 12.41 2.09 6.08
C LEU A 134 13.17 3.34 6.57
N GLN A 135 13.07 3.66 7.86
CA GLN A 135 13.77 4.80 8.45
C GLN A 135 15.29 4.65 8.36
N MET A 136 15.83 3.47 8.71
CA MET A 136 17.27 3.24 8.68
C MET A 136 17.81 3.25 7.24
N GLY A 137 17.09 2.64 6.31
CA GLY A 137 17.47 2.68 4.88
C GLY A 137 17.50 4.11 4.34
N LEU A 138 16.46 4.91 4.63
CA LEU A 138 16.40 6.31 4.20
C LEU A 138 17.49 7.16 4.85
N LEU A 139 17.81 6.92 6.13
CA LEU A 139 18.89 7.67 6.83
C LEU A 139 20.24 7.44 6.17
N VAL A 140 20.55 6.19 5.82
CA VAL A 140 21.81 5.88 5.13
C VAL A 140 21.85 6.52 3.74
N GLN A 141 20.76 6.45 2.98
CA GLN A 141 20.67 7.08 1.66
C GLN A 141 20.79 8.62 1.75
N GLU A 142 20.22 9.26 2.78
CA GLU A 142 20.37 10.70 2.99
C GLU A 142 21.81 11.11 3.34
N LEU A 143 22.59 10.19 3.97
CA LEU A 143 24.03 10.39 4.20
C LEU A 143 24.84 10.33 2.90
N GLU A 144 24.47 9.42 1.99
CA GLU A 144 25.13 9.23 0.69
C GLU A 144 24.74 10.34 -0.30
N ASP A 145 23.44 10.65 -0.36
CA ASP A 145 22.84 11.61 -1.30
C ASP A 145 21.93 12.60 -0.55
N PRO A 146 22.47 13.69 0.01
CA PRO A 146 21.69 14.68 0.75
C PRO A 146 20.54 15.26 -0.07
N GLY A 147 19.31 15.15 0.44
CA GLY A 147 18.08 15.57 -0.21
C GLY A 147 17.26 14.43 -0.81
N ILE A 148 17.74 13.19 -0.77
CA ILE A 148 17.00 12.02 -1.26
C ILE A 148 15.68 11.81 -0.52
N TYR A 149 15.61 12.16 0.76
CA TYR A 149 14.38 12.12 1.54
C TYR A 149 13.24 12.90 0.89
N LYS A 150 13.52 14.05 0.27
CA LYS A 150 12.49 14.87 -0.42
C LYS A 150 11.89 14.14 -1.61
N VAL A 151 12.71 13.34 -2.32
CA VAL A 151 12.25 12.51 -3.43
C VAL A 151 11.32 11.41 -2.92
N TYR A 152 11.71 10.70 -1.87
CA TYR A 152 10.86 9.67 -1.27
C TYR A 152 9.57 10.24 -0.69
N SER A 153 9.65 11.40 -0.04
CA SER A 153 8.48 12.10 0.51
C SER A 153 7.47 12.44 -0.60
N GLU A 154 7.94 12.93 -1.76
CA GLU A 154 7.06 13.19 -2.90
C GLU A 154 6.45 11.90 -3.46
N LEU A 155 7.24 10.85 -3.66
CA LEU A 155 6.79 9.58 -4.22
C LEU A 155 5.83 8.81 -3.32
N SER A 156 5.86 9.05 -2.01
CA SER A 156 5.02 8.36 -1.02
C SER A 156 3.76 9.14 -0.63
N SER A 157 3.70 10.46 -0.88
CA SER A 157 2.54 11.28 -0.53
C SER A 157 1.44 11.21 -1.58
N ASN A 158 0.18 11.13 -1.13
CA ASN A 158 -1.00 11.23 -1.98
C ASN A 158 -1.42 12.69 -2.28
N SER A 159 -0.73 13.68 -1.71
CA SER A 159 -1.11 15.11 -1.83
C SER A 159 -0.90 15.69 -3.23
N GLY A 160 -0.15 15.03 -4.09
CA GLY A 160 0.13 15.44 -5.48
C GLY A 160 1.50 14.95 -5.93
N GLY A 161 1.88 15.30 -7.17
CA GLY A 161 3.14 14.84 -7.76
C GLY A 161 3.05 13.46 -8.41
N ASN A 162 4.20 12.81 -8.53
CA ASN A 162 4.29 11.46 -9.06
C ASN A 162 4.30 10.44 -7.91
N GLN A 163 3.61 9.35 -8.12
CA GLN A 163 3.55 8.22 -7.19
C GLN A 163 3.99 6.94 -7.88
N ILE A 164 4.44 5.97 -7.11
CA ILE A 164 4.76 4.63 -7.61
C ILE A 164 3.51 3.77 -7.51
N TYR A 165 3.20 3.09 -8.60
CA TYR A 165 2.06 2.20 -8.72
C TYR A 165 2.50 0.80 -9.18
N ILE A 166 1.71 -0.18 -8.78
CA ILE A 166 1.72 -1.52 -9.37
C ILE A 166 0.44 -1.67 -10.17
N SER A 167 0.53 -2.18 -11.41
CA SER A 167 -0.64 -2.36 -12.26
C SER A 167 -1.64 -3.33 -11.63
N HIS A 168 -2.94 -3.00 -11.64
CA HIS A 168 -3.98 -3.93 -11.18
C HIS A 168 -4.12 -5.13 -12.11
N SER A 169 -3.95 -4.90 -13.43
CA SER A 169 -3.99 -5.97 -14.42
C SER A 169 -2.62 -6.62 -14.59
N LYS A 170 -2.62 -7.95 -14.66
CA LYS A 170 -1.44 -8.74 -15.06
C LYS A 170 -1.22 -8.60 -16.56
N VAL A 171 0.02 -8.74 -17.00
CA VAL A 171 0.39 -8.72 -18.42
C VAL A 171 -0.43 -9.75 -19.23
N GLY A 172 -0.65 -10.94 -18.69
CA GLY A 172 -1.45 -11.98 -19.33
C GLY A 172 -2.93 -11.64 -19.57
N SER A 173 -3.48 -10.66 -18.87
CA SER A 173 -4.86 -10.20 -19.10
C SER A 173 -5.01 -9.21 -20.25
N TRP A 174 -3.90 -8.81 -20.92
CA TRP A 174 -3.93 -7.80 -21.98
C TRP A 174 -4.45 -8.33 -23.34
N GLY A 175 -4.55 -9.66 -23.52
CA GLY A 175 -5.13 -10.29 -24.71
C GLY A 175 -5.01 -11.80 -24.69
N GLU A 176 -5.92 -12.49 -25.38
CA GLU A 176 -6.04 -13.97 -25.40
C GLU A 176 -4.77 -14.69 -25.89
N ASN A 177 -3.91 -14.03 -26.66
CA ASN A 177 -2.65 -14.55 -27.20
C ASN A 177 -1.49 -13.59 -26.90
N THR A 178 -1.40 -13.09 -25.67
CA THR A 178 -0.27 -12.22 -25.30
C THR A 178 1.02 -13.04 -25.38
N GLN A 179 1.73 -12.91 -26.51
CA GLN A 179 3.08 -13.46 -26.65
C GLN A 179 4.00 -12.77 -25.65
N SER A 180 4.95 -13.52 -25.10
CA SER A 180 5.99 -12.94 -24.27
C SER A 180 6.75 -11.87 -25.05
N PHE A 181 6.88 -10.70 -24.43
CA PHE A 181 7.65 -9.58 -24.98
C PHE A 181 8.67 -9.10 -23.94
N SER A 182 9.70 -8.42 -24.39
CA SER A 182 10.76 -7.97 -23.50
C SER A 182 10.35 -6.69 -22.74
N PHE A 183 10.94 -6.51 -21.57
CA PHE A 183 10.81 -5.29 -20.77
C PHE A 183 11.22 -4.05 -21.58
N GLY A 184 12.30 -4.15 -22.36
CA GLY A 184 12.76 -3.07 -23.24
C GLY A 184 11.73 -2.72 -24.31
N SER A 185 11.08 -3.72 -24.93
CA SER A 185 10.02 -3.46 -25.92
C SER A 185 8.84 -2.71 -25.30
N LEU A 186 8.48 -3.05 -24.08
CA LEU A 186 7.42 -2.33 -23.35
C LEU A 186 7.81 -0.87 -23.08
N LYS A 187 9.03 -0.61 -22.60
CA LYS A 187 9.53 0.77 -22.36
C LYS A 187 9.54 1.59 -23.66
N ILE A 188 10.03 1.02 -24.75
CA ILE A 188 10.05 1.70 -26.04
C ILE A 188 8.64 1.99 -26.53
N ALA A 189 7.72 1.01 -26.42
CA ALA A 189 6.32 1.20 -26.82
C ALA A 189 5.65 2.30 -26.00
N ALA A 190 5.84 2.33 -24.68
CA ALA A 190 5.30 3.36 -23.80
C ALA A 190 5.80 4.75 -24.19
N THR A 191 7.10 4.89 -24.43
CA THR A 191 7.73 6.16 -24.88
C THR A 191 7.17 6.61 -26.23
N GLN A 192 7.11 5.71 -27.22
CA GLN A 192 6.62 6.03 -28.57
C GLN A 192 5.13 6.34 -28.63
N LEU A 193 4.36 5.83 -27.66
CA LEU A 193 2.94 6.14 -27.51
C LEU A 193 2.69 7.38 -26.62
N ASN A 194 3.76 8.02 -26.13
CA ASN A 194 3.70 9.13 -25.18
C ASN A 194 2.80 8.83 -23.97
N LEU A 195 2.90 7.63 -23.43
CA LEU A 195 2.11 7.29 -22.23
C LEU A 195 2.56 8.14 -21.04
N PRO A 196 1.64 8.60 -20.19
CA PRO A 196 1.96 9.45 -19.04
C PRO A 196 2.52 8.66 -17.86
N VAL A 197 3.45 7.74 -18.13
CA VAL A 197 4.03 6.83 -17.14
C VAL A 197 5.53 6.65 -17.38
N GLU A 198 6.30 6.46 -16.31
CA GLU A 198 7.66 5.97 -16.36
C GLU A 198 7.69 4.54 -15.82
N ILE A 199 8.10 3.57 -16.63
CA ILE A 199 8.14 2.16 -16.23
C ILE A 199 9.42 1.91 -15.45
N LEU A 200 9.26 1.48 -14.18
CA LEU A 200 10.35 1.26 -13.25
C LEU A 200 10.78 -0.22 -13.19
N GLY A 201 9.83 -1.15 -13.38
CA GLY A 201 10.13 -2.57 -13.23
C GLY A 201 8.90 -3.46 -13.33
N ILE A 202 9.02 -4.65 -12.78
CA ILE A 202 7.97 -5.66 -12.74
C ILE A 202 7.86 -6.26 -11.33
N GLN A 203 6.68 -6.81 -11.02
CA GLN A 203 6.43 -7.64 -9.85
C GLN A 203 5.64 -8.88 -10.27
N LYS A 204 6.11 -10.07 -9.92
CA LYS A 204 5.45 -11.33 -10.31
C LYS A 204 4.21 -11.61 -9.47
N THR A 205 4.35 -11.48 -8.16
CA THR A 205 3.24 -11.63 -7.21
C THR A 205 3.34 -10.56 -6.13
N THR A 206 2.24 -10.30 -5.42
CA THR A 206 2.22 -9.31 -4.33
C THR A 206 3.19 -9.62 -3.20
N ASN A 207 3.57 -10.88 -3.03
CA ASN A 207 4.47 -11.34 -1.97
C ASN A 207 5.94 -11.40 -2.39
N GLU A 208 6.24 -11.23 -3.68
CA GLU A 208 7.61 -11.21 -4.17
C GLU A 208 8.16 -9.78 -4.25
N LYS A 209 9.46 -9.64 -4.02
CA LYS A 209 10.11 -8.34 -4.22
C LYS A 209 10.02 -7.93 -5.69
N PRO A 210 9.69 -6.66 -5.96
CA PRO A 210 9.72 -6.14 -7.32
C PRO A 210 11.16 -6.16 -7.86
N VAL A 211 11.28 -6.44 -9.14
CA VAL A 211 12.54 -6.30 -9.88
C VAL A 211 12.52 -4.93 -10.54
N LEU A 212 13.27 -3.99 -9.96
CA LEU A 212 13.39 -2.63 -10.51
C LEU A 212 14.53 -2.54 -11.50
N ASN A 213 14.33 -1.75 -12.55
CA ASN A 213 15.28 -1.56 -13.65
C ASN A 213 15.89 -2.86 -14.20
N PRO A 214 15.06 -3.87 -14.53
CA PRO A 214 15.56 -5.13 -15.05
C PRO A 214 16.25 -4.93 -16.41
N GLU A 215 17.02 -5.93 -16.82
CA GLU A 215 17.62 -5.92 -18.16
C GLU A 215 16.54 -5.82 -19.25
N ASN A 216 16.82 -5.03 -20.30
CA ASN A 216 15.86 -4.82 -21.40
C ASN A 216 15.40 -6.12 -22.08
N LYS A 217 16.24 -7.16 -22.08
CA LYS A 217 15.93 -8.47 -22.68
C LYS A 217 15.07 -9.37 -21.78
N LEU A 218 14.81 -8.97 -20.51
CA LEU A 218 13.94 -9.76 -19.61
C LEU A 218 12.57 -9.92 -20.27
N LEU A 219 12.12 -11.17 -20.42
CA LEU A 219 10.80 -11.48 -20.93
C LEU A 219 9.75 -11.35 -19.83
N LEU A 220 8.66 -10.67 -20.13
CA LEU A 220 7.52 -10.54 -19.22
C LEU A 220 6.65 -11.79 -19.33
N GLY A 221 6.32 -12.35 -18.18
CA GLY A 221 5.39 -13.46 -18.03
C GLY A 221 3.94 -13.02 -17.88
N SER A 222 3.01 -13.93 -18.07
CA SER A 222 1.58 -13.65 -17.96
C SER A 222 1.15 -13.23 -16.53
N ALA A 223 1.90 -13.63 -15.51
CA ALA A 223 1.62 -13.30 -14.11
C ALA A 223 2.19 -11.94 -13.68
N ASP A 224 3.06 -11.32 -14.51
CA ASP A 224 3.76 -10.10 -14.13
C ASP A 224 2.82 -8.89 -14.07
N HIS A 225 3.05 -8.07 -13.06
CA HIS A 225 2.49 -6.72 -12.91
C HIS A 225 3.57 -5.69 -13.25
N ILE A 226 3.15 -4.57 -13.82
CA ILE A 226 4.06 -3.47 -14.15
C ILE A 226 4.21 -2.55 -12.94
N VAL A 227 5.45 -2.28 -12.55
CA VAL A 227 5.79 -1.24 -11.56
C VAL A 227 6.15 0.03 -12.32
N TYR A 228 5.45 1.12 -12.03
CA TYR A 228 5.60 2.37 -12.77
C TYR A 228 5.37 3.59 -11.89
N MET A 229 5.88 4.73 -12.32
CA MET A 229 5.65 6.03 -11.74
C MET A 229 4.72 6.85 -12.63
N ALA A 230 3.75 7.53 -12.03
CA ALA A 230 2.82 8.40 -12.73
C ALA A 230 2.15 9.38 -11.76
N ARG A 231 1.55 10.45 -12.29
CA ARG A 231 0.72 11.38 -11.49
C ARG A 231 -0.63 10.80 -11.07
N LYS A 232 -1.13 9.81 -11.83
CA LYS A 232 -2.39 9.10 -11.58
C LYS A 232 -2.24 7.66 -12.01
N ARG A 233 -3.00 6.78 -11.38
CA ARG A 233 -3.04 5.37 -11.77
C ARG A 233 -3.40 5.23 -13.25
N PHE A 234 -2.57 4.48 -13.99
CA PHE A 234 -2.74 4.28 -15.42
C PHE A 234 -3.57 3.02 -15.71
N ASP A 235 -4.49 3.13 -16.66
CA ASP A 235 -5.28 2.00 -17.13
C ASP A 235 -4.52 1.18 -18.18
N TRP A 236 -3.74 0.23 -17.68
CA TRP A 236 -2.96 -0.68 -18.55
C TRP A 236 -3.86 -1.56 -19.40
N LEU A 237 -4.97 -2.06 -18.85
CA LEU A 237 -5.88 -2.96 -19.56
C LEU A 237 -6.59 -2.23 -20.71
N GLY A 238 -7.12 -1.05 -20.46
CA GLY A 238 -7.78 -0.23 -21.50
C GLY A 238 -6.85 0.24 -22.61
N ASN A 239 -5.52 0.30 -22.36
CA ASN A 239 -4.51 0.67 -23.36
C ASN A 239 -3.75 -0.54 -23.92
N SER A 240 -4.03 -1.75 -23.47
CA SER A 240 -3.26 -2.96 -23.80
C SER A 240 -3.16 -3.23 -25.30
N SER A 241 -4.26 -3.13 -26.04
CA SER A 241 -4.28 -3.38 -27.50
C SER A 241 -3.33 -2.46 -28.26
N LYS A 242 -3.29 -1.16 -27.93
CA LYS A 242 -2.39 -0.19 -28.56
C LYS A 242 -0.92 -0.49 -28.21
N ILE A 243 -0.67 -0.86 -26.96
CA ILE A 243 0.68 -1.21 -26.48
C ILE A 243 1.17 -2.46 -27.20
N LEU A 244 0.38 -3.53 -27.25
CA LEU A 244 0.74 -4.79 -27.91
C LEU A 244 0.93 -4.61 -29.43
N GLU A 245 0.09 -3.83 -30.11
CA GLU A 245 0.27 -3.50 -31.51
C GLU A 245 1.60 -2.78 -31.75
N LYS A 246 1.96 -1.86 -30.83
CA LYS A 246 3.23 -1.14 -30.94
C LYS A 246 4.42 -2.06 -30.70
N ILE A 247 4.35 -2.95 -29.70
CA ILE A 247 5.39 -3.94 -29.43
C ILE A 247 5.61 -4.86 -30.65
N LYS A 248 4.53 -5.35 -31.28
CA LYS A 248 4.62 -6.18 -32.50
C LYS A 248 5.34 -5.51 -33.65
N LYS A 249 5.34 -4.18 -33.71
CA LYS A 249 6.07 -3.42 -34.75
C LYS A 249 7.55 -3.19 -34.39
N LEU A 250 7.96 -3.53 -33.19
CA LEU A 250 9.35 -3.42 -32.69
C LEU A 250 10.10 -4.76 -32.75
N THR A 251 9.38 -5.86 -32.86
CA THR A 251 9.90 -7.23 -33.04
C THR A 251 9.89 -7.60 -34.51
#